data_7dffca05e3f85e4144dcdd19611dcdc4
#
_entry.id   7dffca05e3f85e4144dcdd19611dcdc4
#
_cell.length_a   1.000
_cell.length_b   1.000
_cell.length_c   1.000
_cell.angle_alpha   90.00
_cell.angle_beta   90.00
_cell.angle_gamma   90.00
#
_symmetry.space_group_name_H-M   'P 1'
#
loop_
_entity.id
_entity.type
_entity.pdbx_description
1 polymer ?
#
loop_
_entity_poly.entity_id
_entity_poly.type
_entity_poly.pdbx_seq_one_letter_code
_entity_poly.pdbx_strand_id
1 'polypeptide(L)'
;EHLNVALQCGGSDAWSGITSNPSLGYAADLIVKNGGTAILAETPEIYGAEHMLTRRAITPEVGKKLIDRIHWWEDYTARNKASLNNNPSPGNKAGGLTTILEKSLGAAAKGGTTPLNDVLLYAQQSNKKGFLFMDSPGYDPTSVTGQVASGCNIVTFTTGRGSCFGCNPSPSIKIASNTEMYNKMVEDMDVNAGKVISDNKSIEDVLSLIHI
;
A
#
# COMPACT_ATOMS: atom_id res chain seq x y z
N GLU A 1 14.49 -5.82 18.98
CA GLU A 1 14.12 -6.04 17.57
C GLU A 1 12.90 -5.20 17.25
N HIS A 2 12.74 -4.78 16.00
CA HIS A 2 11.72 -3.84 15.61
C HIS A 2 11.05 -4.31 14.32
N LEU A 3 9.72 -4.35 14.32
CA LEU A 3 8.94 -4.73 13.16
C LEU A 3 8.72 -3.50 12.27
N ASN A 4 9.26 -3.54 11.05
CA ASN A 4 9.08 -2.53 10.01
C ASN A 4 8.44 -3.19 8.78
N VAL A 5 7.23 -2.80 8.47
CA VAL A 5 6.42 -3.45 7.43
C VAL A 5 6.26 -2.55 6.21
N ALA A 6 6.56 -3.08 5.04
CA ALA A 6 6.26 -2.46 3.76
C ALA A 6 4.81 -2.74 3.36
N LEU A 7 4.08 -1.71 2.98
CA LEU A 7 2.68 -1.79 2.55
C LEU A 7 2.61 -1.61 1.03
N GLN A 8 2.44 -2.71 0.30
CA GLN A 8 2.51 -2.75 -1.16
C GLN A 8 1.23 -3.32 -1.77
N CYS A 9 0.93 -2.95 -3.00
CA CYS A 9 -0.12 -3.59 -3.81
C CYS A 9 0.31 -3.70 -5.27
N GLY A 10 -0.16 -4.74 -5.95
CA GLY A 10 0.03 -4.90 -7.39
C GLY A 10 -1.05 -5.81 -7.97
N GLY A 11 -1.40 -5.62 -9.24
CA GLY A 11 -2.52 -6.34 -9.84
C GLY A 11 -3.85 -6.06 -9.17
N SER A 12 -4.12 -4.82 -8.77
CA SER A 12 -5.32 -4.40 -8.05
C SER A 12 -6.59 -4.59 -8.88
N ASP A 13 -7.70 -4.86 -8.21
CA ASP A 13 -9.06 -4.99 -8.74
C ASP A 13 -10.04 -4.08 -7.97
N ALA A 14 -11.32 -4.11 -8.33
CA ALA A 14 -12.37 -3.35 -7.65
C ALA A 14 -12.51 -3.71 -6.16
N TRP A 15 -12.21 -4.95 -5.77
CA TRP A 15 -12.31 -5.41 -4.39
C TRP A 15 -11.13 -4.97 -3.52
N SER A 16 -9.98 -4.67 -4.13
CA SER A 16 -8.76 -4.30 -3.39
C SER A 16 -8.98 -3.16 -2.39
N GLY A 17 -9.72 -2.11 -2.78
CA GLY A 17 -10.04 -0.97 -1.92
C GLY A 17 -11.14 -1.24 -0.87
N ILE A 18 -11.82 -2.37 -0.94
CA ILE A 18 -12.95 -2.74 -0.06
C ILE A 18 -12.52 -3.83 0.94
N THR A 19 -11.66 -4.75 0.52
CA THR A 19 -11.26 -5.92 1.30
C THR A 19 -9.79 -5.87 1.73
N SER A 20 -8.85 -6.22 0.85
CA SER A 20 -7.45 -6.44 1.19
C SER A 20 -6.72 -5.18 1.67
N ASN A 21 -6.94 -4.02 1.03
CA ASN A 21 -6.25 -2.80 1.41
C ASN A 21 -6.71 -2.24 2.77
N PRO A 22 -8.03 -2.16 3.08
CA PRO A 22 -8.48 -1.82 4.43
C PRO A 22 -8.04 -2.84 5.49
N SER A 23 -8.03 -4.14 5.16
CA SER A 23 -7.51 -5.16 6.07
C SER A 23 -6.03 -4.90 6.39
N LEU A 24 -5.22 -4.66 5.35
CA LEU A 24 -3.81 -4.32 5.56
C LEU A 24 -3.65 -3.01 6.36
N GLY A 25 -4.51 -2.02 6.12
CA GLY A 25 -4.52 -0.77 6.88
C GLY A 25 -4.79 -0.97 8.38
N TYR A 26 -5.72 -1.85 8.71
CA TYR A 26 -5.98 -2.22 10.10
C TYR A 26 -4.77 -2.92 10.76
N ALA A 27 -4.12 -3.86 10.03
CA ALA A 27 -2.88 -4.48 10.49
C ALA A 27 -1.77 -3.43 10.71
N ALA A 28 -1.62 -2.47 9.79
CA ALA A 28 -0.68 -1.38 9.93
C ALA A 28 -0.94 -0.56 11.22
N ASP A 29 -2.20 -0.26 11.51
CA ASP A 29 -2.59 0.44 12.75
C ASP A 29 -2.22 -0.36 14.01
N LEU A 30 -2.42 -1.68 14.00
CA LEU A 30 -2.02 -2.55 15.12
C LEU A 30 -0.50 -2.58 15.30
N ILE A 31 0.26 -2.70 14.21
CA ILE A 31 1.73 -2.68 14.22
C ILE A 31 2.22 -1.35 14.84
N VAL A 32 1.70 -0.23 14.35
CA VAL A 32 2.07 1.10 14.85
C VAL A 32 1.70 1.28 16.33
N LYS A 33 0.51 0.85 16.75
CA LYS A 33 0.07 0.90 18.17
C LYS A 33 0.98 0.09 19.08
N ASN A 34 1.60 -0.96 18.58
CA ASN A 34 2.54 -1.81 19.32
C ASN A 34 4.02 -1.37 19.14
N GLY A 35 4.26 -0.16 18.63
CA GLY A 35 5.59 0.44 18.55
C GLY A 35 6.38 0.03 17.29
N GLY A 36 5.77 -0.67 16.34
CA GLY A 36 6.33 -0.98 15.02
C GLY A 36 6.28 0.20 14.06
N THR A 37 6.74 -0.03 12.84
CA THR A 37 6.70 0.94 11.75
C THR A 37 6.00 0.34 10.54
N ALA A 38 5.15 1.12 9.87
CA ALA A 38 4.51 0.76 8.62
C ALA A 38 4.85 1.82 7.57
N ILE A 39 5.37 1.41 6.41
CA ILE A 39 5.78 2.31 5.32
C ILE A 39 4.91 2.08 4.10
N LEU A 40 4.07 3.06 3.77
CA LEU A 40 3.37 3.14 2.49
C LEU A 40 4.25 3.82 1.47
N ALA A 41 4.18 3.43 0.21
CA ALA A 41 4.97 4.02 -0.88
C ALA A 41 4.13 4.24 -2.14
N GLU A 42 4.78 4.54 -3.26
CA GLU A 42 4.19 4.73 -4.59
C GLU A 42 3.40 6.05 -4.71
N THR A 43 4.14 7.15 -4.76
CA THR A 43 3.54 8.51 -4.85
C THR A 43 2.52 8.67 -5.98
N PRO A 44 2.74 8.14 -7.21
CA PRO A 44 1.73 8.19 -8.26
C PRO A 44 0.45 7.40 -7.96
N GLU A 45 0.52 6.42 -7.06
CA GLU A 45 -0.61 5.55 -6.72
C GLU A 45 -1.59 6.18 -5.72
N ILE A 46 -1.21 7.29 -5.07
CA ILE A 46 -2.08 8.05 -4.16
C ILE A 46 -2.54 9.39 -4.76
N TYR A 47 -2.23 9.65 -6.04
CA TYR A 47 -2.57 10.89 -6.72
C TYR A 47 -4.07 11.18 -6.69
N GLY A 48 -4.45 12.35 -6.18
CA GLY A 48 -5.84 12.76 -5.93
C GLY A 48 -6.41 12.31 -4.57
N ALA A 49 -5.74 11.37 -3.87
CA ALA A 49 -6.13 10.89 -2.55
C ALA A 49 -5.14 11.30 -1.43
N GLU A 50 -4.15 12.13 -1.74
CA GLU A 50 -3.11 12.62 -0.81
C GLU A 50 -3.70 13.29 0.44
N HIS A 51 -4.90 13.87 0.31
CA HIS A 51 -5.62 14.47 1.43
C HIS A 51 -5.95 13.48 2.56
N MET A 52 -6.08 12.19 2.27
CA MET A 52 -6.30 11.17 3.29
C MET A 52 -5.08 10.98 4.20
N LEU A 53 -3.89 11.29 3.69
CA LEU A 53 -2.64 11.22 4.44
C LEU A 53 -2.27 12.57 5.06
N THR A 54 -2.40 13.67 4.32
CA THR A 54 -2.03 15.00 4.80
C THR A 54 -2.89 15.48 5.97
N ARG A 55 -4.19 15.12 6.00
CA ARG A 55 -5.10 15.46 7.11
C ARG A 55 -4.69 14.88 8.46
N ARG A 56 -3.93 13.80 8.46
CA ARG A 56 -3.43 13.11 9.66
C ARG A 56 -1.92 13.21 9.85
N ALA A 57 -1.26 14.12 9.11
CA ALA A 57 0.14 14.43 9.34
C ALA A 57 0.34 15.03 10.74
N ILE A 58 1.39 14.59 11.44
CA ILE A 58 1.66 15.05 12.82
C ILE A 58 2.00 16.53 12.89
N THR A 59 2.48 17.12 11.79
CA THR A 59 2.72 18.55 11.63
C THR A 59 2.39 19.01 10.22
N PRO A 60 2.11 20.31 9.99
CA PRO A 60 1.92 20.87 8.65
C PRO A 60 3.12 20.61 7.71
N GLU A 61 4.34 20.61 8.23
CA GLU A 61 5.57 20.40 7.46
C GLU A 61 5.63 18.97 6.89
N VAL A 62 5.18 17.97 7.66
CA VAL A 62 5.07 16.58 7.18
C VAL A 62 4.04 16.48 6.05
N GLY A 63 2.87 17.12 6.22
CA GLY A 63 1.87 17.20 5.16
C GLY A 63 2.42 17.87 3.90
N LYS A 64 3.14 18.99 4.06
CA LYS A 64 3.79 19.71 2.97
C LYS A 64 4.82 18.85 2.23
N LYS A 65 5.65 18.08 2.93
CA LYS A 65 6.60 17.16 2.28
C LYS A 65 5.90 16.21 1.31
N LEU A 66 4.72 15.69 1.66
CA LEU A 66 3.96 14.80 0.77
C LEU A 66 3.47 15.55 -0.47
N ILE A 67 2.90 16.73 -0.29
CA ILE A 67 2.45 17.57 -1.41
C ILE A 67 3.62 17.96 -2.33
N ASP A 68 4.78 18.28 -1.77
CA ASP A 68 5.98 18.59 -2.55
C ASP A 68 6.42 17.38 -3.42
N ARG A 69 6.21 16.12 -2.96
CA ARG A 69 6.45 14.93 -3.79
C ARG A 69 5.43 14.79 -4.90
N ILE A 70 4.15 15.04 -4.64
CA ILE A 70 3.11 15.04 -5.67
C ILE A 70 3.47 16.05 -6.78
N HIS A 71 3.76 17.29 -6.42
CA HIS A 71 4.16 18.32 -7.39
C HIS A 71 5.43 17.95 -8.16
N TRP A 72 6.40 17.30 -7.51
CA TRP A 72 7.60 16.81 -8.19
C TRP A 72 7.26 15.78 -9.28
N TRP A 73 6.32 14.86 -8.99
CA TRP A 73 5.87 13.86 -9.95
C TRP A 73 5.04 14.48 -11.09
N GLU A 74 4.23 15.50 -10.81
CA GLU A 74 3.52 16.27 -11.85
C GLU A 74 4.52 16.91 -12.82
N ASP A 75 5.52 17.61 -12.29
CA ASP A 75 6.58 18.24 -13.09
C ASP A 75 7.42 17.22 -13.87
N TYR A 76 7.74 16.08 -13.23
CA TYR A 76 8.49 15.00 -13.86
C TYR A 76 7.73 14.40 -15.04
N THR A 77 6.47 14.07 -14.86
CA THR A 77 5.63 13.50 -15.94
C THR A 77 5.41 14.50 -17.06
N ALA A 78 5.16 15.78 -16.74
CA ALA A 78 4.99 16.84 -17.73
C ALA A 78 6.24 17.03 -18.60
N ARG A 79 7.44 17.06 -18.00
CA ARG A 79 8.72 17.13 -18.73
C ARG A 79 8.94 15.93 -19.66
N ASN A 80 8.43 14.77 -19.30
CA ASN A 80 8.50 13.56 -20.09
C ASN A 80 7.29 13.36 -21.04
N LYS A 81 6.46 14.41 -21.24
CA LYS A 81 5.26 14.38 -22.11
C LYS A 81 4.27 13.27 -21.69
N ALA A 82 4.19 12.98 -20.40
CA ALA A 82 3.30 12.01 -19.78
C ALA A 82 2.37 12.70 -18.78
N SER A 83 1.49 11.94 -18.16
CA SER A 83 0.56 12.44 -17.13
C SER A 83 0.51 11.48 -15.96
N LEU A 84 0.39 12.00 -14.74
CA LEU A 84 0.10 11.19 -13.55
C LEU A 84 -1.28 10.50 -13.64
N ASN A 85 -2.22 11.08 -14.34
CA ASN A 85 -3.53 10.46 -14.58
C ASN A 85 -3.45 9.33 -15.63
N ASN A 86 -2.61 8.32 -15.36
CA ASN A 86 -2.38 7.18 -16.22
C ASN A 86 -2.73 5.83 -15.53
N ASN A 87 -3.38 5.88 -14.39
CA ASN A 87 -3.99 4.75 -13.69
C ASN A 87 -5.53 4.85 -13.75
N PRO A 88 -6.27 3.76 -13.65
CA PRO A 88 -5.85 2.35 -13.61
C PRO A 88 -5.26 1.84 -14.93
N SER A 89 -4.34 0.90 -14.86
CA SER A 89 -3.82 0.19 -16.05
C SER A 89 -4.94 -0.62 -16.73
N PRO A 90 -4.74 -1.04 -18.01
CA PRO A 90 -5.74 -1.90 -18.69
C PRO A 90 -6.11 -3.14 -17.88
N GLY A 91 -5.13 -3.76 -17.21
CA GLY A 91 -5.39 -4.91 -16.34
C GLY A 91 -6.20 -4.57 -15.09
N ASN A 92 -5.95 -3.42 -14.45
CA ASN A 92 -6.77 -2.98 -13.32
C ASN A 92 -8.21 -2.67 -13.73
N LYS A 93 -8.40 -2.09 -14.93
CA LYS A 93 -9.73 -1.86 -15.52
C LYS A 93 -10.46 -3.18 -15.79
N ALA A 94 -9.78 -4.17 -16.33
CA ALA A 94 -10.33 -5.52 -16.49
C ALA A 94 -10.70 -6.16 -15.14
N GLY A 95 -10.04 -5.79 -14.06
CA GLY A 95 -10.37 -6.14 -12.67
C GLY A 95 -11.48 -5.30 -12.05
N GLY A 96 -12.11 -4.38 -12.81
CA GLY A 96 -13.27 -3.59 -12.38
C GLY A 96 -12.97 -2.19 -11.86
N LEU A 97 -11.70 -1.74 -11.80
CA LEU A 97 -11.36 -0.36 -11.43
C LEU A 97 -11.69 0.61 -12.57
N THR A 98 -12.25 1.78 -12.23
CA THR A 98 -12.77 2.74 -13.22
C THR A 98 -11.92 4.00 -13.36
N THR A 99 -11.54 4.61 -12.25
CA THR A 99 -10.84 5.90 -12.23
C THR A 99 -9.55 5.86 -11.41
N ILE A 100 -8.66 6.85 -11.65
CA ILE A 100 -7.46 7.03 -10.82
C ILE A 100 -7.83 7.31 -9.37
N LEU A 101 -8.87 8.10 -9.12
CA LEU A 101 -9.30 8.44 -7.77
C LEU A 101 -9.74 7.20 -6.99
N GLU A 102 -10.54 6.33 -7.60
CA GLU A 102 -10.96 5.06 -7.00
C GLU A 102 -9.74 4.21 -6.60
N LYS A 103 -8.78 4.04 -7.54
CA LYS A 103 -7.55 3.30 -7.28
C LYS A 103 -6.73 3.94 -6.16
N SER A 104 -6.56 5.26 -6.18
CA SER A 104 -5.77 6.01 -5.21
C SER A 104 -6.38 6.00 -3.81
N LEU A 105 -7.70 6.11 -3.69
CA LEU A 105 -8.40 5.96 -2.40
C LEU A 105 -8.17 4.57 -1.81
N GLY A 106 -8.30 3.53 -2.64
CA GLY A 106 -8.01 2.16 -2.23
C GLY A 106 -6.55 1.95 -1.85
N ALA A 107 -5.60 2.52 -2.59
CA ALA A 107 -4.18 2.43 -2.28
C ALA A 107 -3.83 3.13 -0.95
N ALA A 108 -4.37 4.32 -0.70
CA ALA A 108 -4.17 5.06 0.55
C ALA A 108 -4.71 4.32 1.79
N ALA A 109 -5.77 3.50 1.61
CA ALA A 109 -6.36 2.72 2.69
C ALA A 109 -5.39 1.70 3.32
N LYS A 110 -4.38 1.23 2.59
CA LYS A 110 -3.30 0.38 3.13
C LYS A 110 -2.56 1.03 4.31
N GLY A 111 -2.53 2.35 4.37
CA GLY A 111 -1.86 3.10 5.44
C GLY A 111 -2.65 3.20 6.74
N GLY A 112 -3.81 2.57 6.86
CA GLY A 112 -4.65 2.62 8.06
C GLY A 112 -5.08 4.04 8.44
N THR A 113 -5.21 4.28 9.74
CA THR A 113 -5.76 5.52 10.31
C THR A 113 -4.78 6.27 11.24
N THR A 114 -3.66 5.66 11.61
CA THR A 114 -2.65 6.26 12.50
C THR A 114 -2.02 7.52 11.87
N PRO A 115 -1.50 8.46 12.68
CA PRO A 115 -0.88 9.69 12.19
C PRO A 115 0.28 9.42 11.22
N LEU A 116 0.40 10.23 10.16
CA LEU A 116 1.56 10.25 9.28
C LEU A 116 2.72 10.96 9.98
N ASN A 117 3.74 10.19 10.37
CA ASN A 117 4.85 10.69 11.20
C ASN A 117 5.98 11.30 10.38
N ASP A 118 6.20 10.86 9.14
CA ASP A 118 7.16 11.49 8.22
C ASP A 118 6.92 11.05 6.77
N VAL A 119 7.56 11.79 5.86
CA VAL A 119 7.65 11.47 4.43
C VAL A 119 9.13 11.34 4.08
N LEU A 120 9.50 10.19 3.55
CA LEU A 120 10.86 9.80 3.20
C LEU A 120 11.10 9.98 1.69
N LEU A 121 12.32 10.28 1.33
CA LEU A 121 12.79 10.10 -0.05
C LEU A 121 12.96 8.60 -0.34
N TYR A 122 13.11 8.26 -1.63
CA TYR A 122 13.35 6.88 -2.05
C TYR A 122 14.55 6.25 -1.33
N ALA A 123 14.32 5.08 -0.74
CA ALA A 123 15.33 4.31 0.01
C ALA A 123 15.94 5.04 1.22
N GLN A 124 15.34 6.15 1.65
CA GLN A 124 15.84 6.89 2.81
C GLN A 124 15.52 6.13 4.11
N GLN A 125 16.54 5.86 4.91
CA GLN A 125 16.36 5.33 6.25
C GLN A 125 15.78 6.40 7.19
N SER A 126 14.95 5.97 8.13
CA SER A 126 14.35 6.85 9.14
C SER A 126 14.57 6.31 10.54
N ASN A 127 14.89 7.22 11.47
CA ASN A 127 14.89 6.94 12.90
C ASN A 127 13.49 7.13 13.54
N LYS A 128 12.51 7.62 12.76
CA LYS A 128 11.13 7.78 13.21
C LYS A 128 10.39 6.45 13.09
N LYS A 129 9.51 6.21 14.06
CA LYS A 129 8.61 5.07 14.13
C LYS A 129 7.20 5.48 13.76
N GLY A 130 6.31 4.49 13.61
CA GLY A 130 4.91 4.70 13.32
C GLY A 130 4.61 4.60 11.83
N PHE A 131 3.56 5.28 11.38
CA PHE A 131 3.21 5.29 9.97
C PHE A 131 4.05 6.32 9.20
N LEU A 132 4.72 5.87 8.16
CA LEU A 132 5.57 6.68 7.28
C LEU A 132 5.12 6.52 5.83
N PHE A 133 5.43 7.51 5.02
CA PHE A 133 5.28 7.44 3.56
C PHE A 133 6.66 7.56 2.91
N MET A 134 6.96 6.72 1.92
CA MET A 134 8.20 6.79 1.13
C MET A 134 7.89 7.15 -0.31
N ASP A 135 8.56 8.19 -0.83
CA ASP A 135 8.50 8.52 -2.25
C ASP A 135 9.06 7.39 -3.11
N SER A 136 8.30 6.91 -4.08
CA SER A 136 8.74 5.95 -5.09
C SER A 136 7.85 5.99 -6.32
N PRO A 137 8.32 5.46 -7.49
CA PRO A 137 7.42 5.21 -8.60
C PRO A 137 6.39 4.13 -8.27
N GLY A 138 5.27 4.11 -9.00
CA GLY A 138 4.25 3.06 -8.93
C GLY A 138 4.68 1.83 -9.73
N TYR A 139 5.67 1.10 -9.23
CA TYR A 139 6.21 -0.11 -9.83
C TYR A 139 6.77 -1.05 -8.76
N ASP A 140 6.14 -2.20 -8.58
CA ASP A 140 6.35 -3.11 -7.45
C ASP A 140 7.83 -3.40 -7.14
N PRO A 141 8.67 -3.86 -8.10
CA PRO A 141 10.07 -4.20 -7.79
C PRO A 141 10.87 -3.00 -7.27
N THR A 142 10.67 -1.83 -7.89
CA THR A 142 11.38 -0.61 -7.48
C THR A 142 10.87 -0.11 -6.12
N SER A 143 9.55 -0.05 -5.94
CA SER A 143 8.95 0.42 -4.69
C SER A 143 9.37 -0.44 -3.50
N VAL A 144 9.23 -1.76 -3.61
CA VAL A 144 9.61 -2.69 -2.54
C VAL A 144 11.12 -2.66 -2.25
N THR A 145 11.96 -2.57 -3.28
CA THR A 145 13.41 -2.41 -3.09
C THR A 145 13.71 -1.17 -2.25
N GLY A 146 13.05 -0.05 -2.55
CA GLY A 146 13.17 1.18 -1.77
C GLY A 146 12.70 1.03 -0.33
N GLN A 147 11.55 0.38 -0.11
CA GLN A 147 11.01 0.14 1.24
C GLN A 147 11.95 -0.75 2.08
N VAL A 148 12.49 -1.81 1.51
CA VAL A 148 13.47 -2.68 2.19
C VAL A 148 14.76 -1.90 2.49
N ALA A 149 15.26 -1.11 1.57
CA ALA A 149 16.41 -0.23 1.79
C ALA A 149 16.13 0.84 2.86
N SER A 150 14.87 1.27 3.02
CA SER A 150 14.44 2.18 4.10
C SER A 150 14.32 1.48 5.46
N GLY A 151 14.53 0.16 5.52
CA GLY A 151 14.58 -0.62 6.76
C GLY A 151 13.38 -1.54 6.99
N CYS A 152 12.50 -1.74 6.00
CA CYS A 152 11.44 -2.74 6.11
C CYS A 152 12.03 -4.16 6.13
N ASN A 153 11.54 -4.97 7.06
CA ASN A 153 11.99 -6.36 7.26
C ASN A 153 10.89 -7.40 6.98
N ILE A 154 9.68 -6.94 6.68
CA ILE A 154 8.57 -7.74 6.13
C ILE A 154 7.90 -6.92 5.03
N VAL A 155 7.53 -7.57 3.93
CA VAL A 155 6.71 -7.01 2.86
C VAL A 155 5.29 -7.57 2.97
N THR A 156 4.28 -6.71 2.96
CA THR A 156 2.88 -7.12 2.81
C THR A 156 2.38 -6.67 1.46
N PHE A 157 1.81 -7.60 0.69
CA PHE A 157 1.47 -7.38 -0.71
C PHE A 157 0.02 -7.75 -1.00
N THR A 158 -0.83 -6.76 -1.25
CA THR A 158 -2.22 -6.99 -1.62
C THR A 158 -2.37 -7.15 -3.13
N THR A 159 -3.21 -8.08 -3.58
CA THR A 159 -3.48 -8.29 -5.01
C THR A 159 -4.89 -8.82 -5.26
N GLY A 160 -5.50 -8.39 -6.37
CA GLY A 160 -6.84 -8.83 -6.78
C GLY A 160 -6.83 -9.74 -8.00
N ARG A 161 -5.82 -9.61 -8.85
CA ARG A 161 -5.68 -10.39 -10.09
C ARG A 161 -4.59 -11.45 -10.01
N GLY A 162 -3.86 -11.48 -8.90
CA GLY A 162 -2.70 -12.32 -8.69
C GLY A 162 -1.39 -11.62 -9.07
N SER A 163 -0.33 -11.95 -8.36
CA SER A 163 1.02 -11.51 -8.64
C SER A 163 2.01 -12.57 -8.16
N CYS A 164 2.95 -12.94 -9.01
CA CYS A 164 4.07 -13.81 -8.63
C CYS A 164 5.22 -13.03 -7.95
N PHE A 165 5.09 -11.71 -7.77
CA PHE A 165 6.13 -10.90 -7.15
C PHE A 165 6.43 -11.38 -5.73
N GLY A 166 7.71 -11.51 -5.42
CA GLY A 166 8.24 -11.76 -4.09
C GLY A 166 9.55 -10.99 -3.92
N CYS A 167 9.88 -10.64 -2.69
CA CYS A 167 11.12 -9.92 -2.36
C CYS A 167 12.11 -10.89 -1.71
N ASN A 168 13.16 -11.28 -2.42
CA ASN A 168 14.11 -12.27 -1.92
C ASN A 168 14.83 -11.85 -0.61
N PRO A 169 15.21 -10.55 -0.42
CA PRO A 169 15.85 -10.11 0.82
C PRO A 169 14.91 -10.00 2.03
N SER A 170 13.59 -10.06 1.84
CA SER A 170 12.60 -9.85 2.90
C SER A 170 11.39 -10.75 2.66
N PRO A 171 10.88 -11.47 3.67
CA PRO A 171 9.68 -12.29 3.51
C PRO A 171 8.50 -11.44 3.06
N SER A 172 7.68 -12.02 2.18
CA SER A 172 6.52 -11.34 1.60
C SER A 172 5.25 -12.09 1.97
N ILE A 173 4.33 -11.42 2.66
CA ILE A 173 2.99 -11.93 3.00
C ILE A 173 2.02 -11.42 1.92
N LYS A 174 1.34 -12.33 1.24
CA LYS A 174 0.43 -12.02 0.14
C LYS A 174 -1.03 -12.12 0.55
N ILE A 175 -1.78 -11.06 0.26
CA ILE A 175 -3.17 -10.88 0.67
C ILE A 175 -4.06 -10.77 -0.56
N ALA A 176 -4.89 -11.77 -0.78
CA ALA A 176 -5.86 -11.78 -1.86
C ALA A 176 -7.07 -10.88 -1.57
N SER A 177 -7.50 -10.04 -2.50
CA SER A 177 -8.69 -9.20 -2.35
C SER A 177 -10.01 -9.95 -2.54
N ASN A 178 -9.98 -11.08 -3.24
CA ASN A 178 -11.17 -11.89 -3.52
C ASN A 178 -10.87 -13.39 -3.43
N THR A 179 -11.91 -14.15 -3.07
CA THR A 179 -11.79 -15.60 -2.83
C THR A 179 -11.54 -16.39 -4.11
N GLU A 180 -12.05 -15.93 -5.25
CA GLU A 180 -11.83 -16.62 -6.54
C GLU A 180 -10.35 -16.65 -6.91
N MET A 181 -9.68 -15.52 -6.82
CA MET A 181 -8.25 -15.42 -7.10
C MET A 181 -7.44 -16.19 -6.06
N TYR A 182 -7.79 -16.08 -4.76
CA TYR A 182 -7.15 -16.87 -3.71
C TYR A 182 -7.18 -18.37 -4.03
N ASN A 183 -8.32 -18.91 -4.43
CA ASN A 183 -8.44 -20.33 -4.76
C ASN A 183 -7.66 -20.74 -6.02
N LYS A 184 -7.47 -19.82 -6.97
CA LYS A 184 -6.63 -20.07 -8.17
C LYS A 184 -5.14 -20.08 -7.87
N MET A 185 -4.70 -19.38 -6.82
CA MET A 185 -3.30 -19.19 -6.46
C MET A 185 -3.04 -19.52 -4.98
N VAL A 186 -3.65 -20.59 -4.49
CA VAL A 186 -3.63 -20.95 -3.07
C VAL A 186 -2.21 -21.19 -2.52
N GLU A 187 -1.29 -21.62 -3.38
CA GLU A 187 0.11 -21.84 -3.00
C GLU A 187 0.92 -20.53 -2.96
N ASP A 188 0.41 -19.46 -3.57
CA ASP A 188 1.07 -18.16 -3.64
C ASP A 188 0.46 -17.12 -2.69
N MET A 189 -0.71 -17.40 -2.10
CA MET A 189 -1.47 -16.45 -1.27
C MET A 189 -1.56 -16.93 0.17
N ASP A 190 -1.13 -16.07 1.11
CA ASP A 190 -1.17 -16.39 2.54
C ASP A 190 -2.53 -16.06 3.17
N VAL A 191 -3.19 -14.98 2.73
CA VAL A 191 -4.42 -14.47 3.35
C VAL A 191 -5.51 -14.26 2.30
N ASN A 192 -6.72 -14.76 2.57
CA ASN A 192 -7.92 -14.52 1.79
C ASN A 192 -8.76 -13.41 2.41
N ALA A 193 -8.51 -12.14 2.04
CA ALA A 193 -9.35 -11.03 2.47
C ALA A 193 -10.73 -10.99 1.73
N GLY A 194 -10.90 -11.75 0.66
CA GLY A 194 -12.20 -11.92 0.00
C GLY A 194 -13.30 -12.46 0.91
N LYS A 195 -12.92 -13.11 2.01
CA LYS A 195 -13.86 -13.60 3.05
C LYS A 195 -14.68 -12.49 3.72
N VAL A 196 -14.24 -11.25 3.66
CA VAL A 196 -15.05 -10.10 4.09
C VAL A 196 -16.37 -10.07 3.32
N ILE A 197 -16.34 -10.39 2.03
CA ILE A 197 -17.52 -10.40 1.16
C ILE A 197 -18.16 -11.80 1.10
N SER A 198 -17.37 -12.86 0.82
CA SER A 198 -17.91 -14.21 0.59
C SER A 198 -18.50 -14.82 1.85
N ASP A 199 -17.95 -14.55 3.02
CA ASP A 199 -18.31 -15.17 4.28
C ASP A 199 -18.89 -14.17 5.28
N ASN A 200 -19.08 -12.90 4.87
CA ASN A 200 -19.54 -11.79 5.70
C ASN A 200 -18.71 -11.63 7.00
N LYS A 201 -17.40 -11.85 6.90
CA LYS A 201 -16.47 -11.69 8.02
C LYS A 201 -16.08 -10.21 8.20
N SER A 202 -15.79 -9.82 9.44
CA SER A 202 -15.21 -8.50 9.69
C SER A 202 -13.76 -8.44 9.18
N ILE A 203 -13.25 -7.21 9.00
CA ILE A 203 -11.83 -6.98 8.67
C ILE A 203 -10.94 -7.55 9.77
N GLU A 204 -11.34 -7.40 11.04
CA GLU A 204 -10.67 -7.93 12.21
C GLU A 204 -10.58 -9.45 12.19
N ASP A 205 -11.68 -10.15 11.83
CA ASP A 205 -11.71 -11.60 11.76
C ASP A 205 -10.77 -12.14 10.67
N VAL A 206 -10.72 -11.47 9.53
CA VAL A 206 -9.82 -11.86 8.44
C VAL A 206 -8.34 -11.69 8.86
N LEU A 207 -8.04 -10.66 9.63
CA LEU A 207 -6.70 -10.40 10.13
C LEU A 207 -6.31 -11.25 11.33
N SER A 208 -7.27 -11.76 12.10
CA SER A 208 -6.98 -12.70 13.18
C SER A 208 -6.32 -13.99 12.67
N LEU A 209 -6.37 -14.24 11.36
CA LEU A 209 -5.64 -15.31 10.68
C LEU A 209 -4.15 -14.97 10.46
N ILE A 210 -3.72 -13.73 10.70
CA ILE A 210 -2.32 -13.30 10.64
C ILE A 210 -1.68 -13.37 12.05
N HIS A 211 -2.27 -14.06 13.00
CA HIS A 211 -1.60 -14.38 14.25
C HIS A 211 -0.52 -15.43 13.95
N ILE A 212 0.65 -14.93 13.60
CA ILE A 212 1.92 -15.65 13.64
C ILE A 212 2.61 -15.32 14.96
#